data_106918e85c72398c621eff7a7b2996de
#
_entry.id   106918e85c72398c621eff7a7b2996de
#
_cell.length_a   1.000
_cell.length_b   1.000
_cell.length_c   1.000
_cell.angle_alpha   90.00
_cell.angle_beta   90.00
_cell.angle_gamma   90.00
#
_symmetry.space_group_name_H-M   'P 1'
#
loop_
_entity.id
_entity.type
_entity.pdbx_description
1 polymer ?
#
loop_
_entity_poly.entity_id
_entity_poly.type
_entity_poly.pdbx_seq_one_letter_code
_entity_poly.pdbx_strand_id
1 'polypeptide(L)'
;MKKANPVSMVLRVATAASALIVAGCGEAESAGTKSSAGGVAQGAAMKSAMDWFSIKVGDRTLRMQLAVRPKELERGLMERRDLGADDAMVFVFGRPQGMSFWMRNTPTPLDIAYFSPEGELLEYYPAYPFDEKPVPSRSQRLQFVVETNQGWFKANGVKPGARLEMKALSAALAARGFDPQNFGIEP
;
A
#
# COMPACT_ATOMS: atom_id res chain seq x y z
N MET A 1 8.69 37.26 -8.84
CA MET A 1 7.47 36.52 -8.47
C MET A 1 6.86 35.94 -9.75
N LYS A 2 7.05 34.66 -10.05
CA LYS A 2 6.44 33.95 -11.20
C LYS A 2 5.56 32.85 -10.66
N LYS A 3 4.24 32.95 -10.90
CA LYS A 3 3.25 31.94 -10.57
C LYS A 3 3.37 30.78 -11.54
N ALA A 4 3.53 29.56 -11.03
CA ALA A 4 3.46 28.36 -11.83
C ALA A 4 2.00 27.90 -11.95
N ASN A 5 1.51 27.68 -13.18
CA ASN A 5 0.18 27.17 -13.49
C ASN A 5 0.14 25.64 -13.34
N PRO A 6 -0.96 25.07 -12.89
CA PRO A 6 -1.17 23.63 -12.92
C PRO A 6 -1.54 23.18 -14.35
N VAL A 7 -0.83 22.15 -14.84
CA VAL A 7 -1.12 21.51 -16.13
C VAL A 7 -2.33 20.60 -15.97
N SER A 8 -3.44 20.97 -16.61
CA SER A 8 -4.63 20.14 -16.80
C SER A 8 -4.33 19.07 -17.86
N MET A 9 -4.36 17.80 -17.46
CA MET A 9 -4.21 16.67 -18.37
C MET A 9 -5.59 16.19 -18.82
N VAL A 10 -5.95 16.51 -20.07
CA VAL A 10 -7.20 16.07 -20.73
C VAL A 10 -7.04 14.63 -21.21
N LEU A 11 -7.86 13.74 -20.67
CA LEU A 11 -7.96 12.34 -21.09
C LEU A 11 -8.82 12.23 -22.36
N ARG A 12 -8.25 11.75 -23.46
CA ARG A 12 -8.99 11.40 -24.68
C ARG A 12 -9.45 9.95 -24.60
N VAL A 13 -10.76 9.76 -24.70
CA VAL A 13 -11.43 8.46 -24.84
C VAL A 13 -11.42 8.08 -26.32
N ALA A 14 -10.89 6.92 -26.65
CA ALA A 14 -11.04 6.31 -27.97
C ALA A 14 -11.98 5.10 -27.83
N THR A 15 -13.12 5.20 -28.48
CA THR A 15 -14.10 4.13 -28.71
C THR A 15 -13.71 3.36 -29.96
N ALA A 16 -13.70 2.03 -29.89
CA ALA A 16 -13.75 1.18 -31.08
C ALA A 16 -14.70 0.00 -30.85
N ALA A 17 -15.60 -0.18 -31.80
CA ALA A 17 -16.76 -1.05 -31.79
C ALA A 17 -16.47 -2.44 -32.36
N SER A 18 -17.24 -3.40 -31.86
CA SER A 18 -17.88 -4.58 -32.50
C SER A 18 -17.17 -5.43 -33.53
N ALA A 19 -17.17 -6.76 -33.32
CA ALA A 19 -17.65 -7.74 -34.29
C ALA A 19 -18.06 -9.04 -33.59
N LEU A 20 -19.33 -9.41 -33.75
CA LEU A 20 -19.90 -10.73 -33.51
C LEU A 20 -19.51 -11.68 -34.64
N ILE A 21 -19.15 -12.94 -34.29
CA ILE A 21 -19.29 -14.06 -35.21
C ILE A 21 -19.83 -15.27 -34.44
N VAL A 22 -20.87 -15.88 -35.04
CA VAL A 22 -21.72 -16.93 -34.52
C VAL A 22 -21.30 -18.30 -35.11
N ALA A 23 -21.51 -19.33 -34.28
CA ALA A 23 -21.87 -20.73 -34.61
C ALA A 23 -20.82 -21.72 -35.15
N GLY A 24 -20.85 -22.88 -34.54
CA GLY A 24 -20.35 -24.15 -35.07
C GLY A 24 -20.44 -25.24 -34.01
N CYS A 25 -21.59 -25.97 -33.97
CA CYS A 25 -21.73 -27.23 -33.27
C CYS A 25 -20.91 -28.34 -33.95
N GLY A 26 -20.30 -29.20 -33.18
CA GLY A 26 -19.69 -30.44 -33.66
C GLY A 26 -19.42 -31.38 -32.49
N GLU A 27 -20.34 -32.36 -32.26
CA GLU A 27 -20.12 -33.52 -31.39
C GLU A 27 -19.18 -34.51 -32.07
N ALA A 28 -18.23 -35.07 -31.34
CA ALA A 28 -17.64 -36.38 -31.60
C ALA A 28 -16.95 -36.97 -30.39
N GLU A 29 -17.21 -38.22 -30.16
CA GLU A 29 -16.92 -39.09 -29.03
C GLU A 29 -15.46 -39.39 -28.72
N SER A 30 -15.24 -39.65 -27.41
CA SER A 30 -14.51 -40.76 -26.80
C SER A 30 -13.13 -41.17 -27.30
N ALA A 31 -12.10 -40.90 -26.47
CA ALA A 31 -11.07 -41.92 -26.17
C ALA A 31 -10.36 -41.59 -24.84
N GLY A 32 -10.42 -42.51 -23.89
CA GLY A 32 -9.77 -42.36 -22.60
C GLY A 32 -8.24 -42.39 -22.70
N THR A 33 -7.62 -41.43 -22.07
CA THR A 33 -6.19 -41.47 -21.80
C THR A 33 -5.99 -41.11 -20.32
N LYS A 34 -5.40 -42.03 -19.59
CA LYS A 34 -5.00 -41.89 -18.19
C LYS A 34 -4.08 -40.64 -18.07
N SER A 35 -4.60 -39.58 -17.50
CA SER A 35 -3.80 -38.40 -17.16
C SER A 35 -3.18 -38.64 -15.79
N SER A 36 -1.87 -38.74 -15.80
CA SER A 36 -1.02 -38.63 -14.62
C SER A 36 -1.30 -37.31 -13.90
N ALA A 37 -1.66 -37.39 -12.64
CA ALA A 37 -1.85 -36.26 -11.76
C ALA A 37 -0.51 -35.54 -11.55
N GLY A 38 -0.20 -34.61 -12.45
CA GLY A 38 0.75 -33.53 -12.20
C GLY A 38 0.03 -32.47 -11.39
N GLY A 39 0.29 -32.42 -10.07
CA GLY A 39 -0.23 -31.37 -9.20
C GLY A 39 0.27 -30.01 -9.71
N VAL A 40 -0.60 -29.28 -10.41
CA VAL A 40 -0.38 -27.87 -10.67
C VAL A 40 -0.48 -27.20 -9.31
N ALA A 41 0.65 -26.73 -8.79
CA ALA A 41 0.66 -25.86 -7.61
C ALA A 41 -0.33 -24.71 -7.90
N GLN A 42 -1.48 -24.73 -7.22
CA GLN A 42 -2.43 -23.62 -7.28
C GLN A 42 -1.68 -22.39 -6.82
N GLY A 43 -1.36 -21.49 -7.77
CA GLY A 43 -0.75 -20.22 -7.45
C GLY A 43 -1.58 -19.52 -6.38
N ALA A 44 -0.97 -19.17 -5.26
CA ALA A 44 -1.65 -18.48 -4.18
C ALA A 44 -2.38 -17.26 -4.76
N ALA A 45 -3.68 -17.11 -4.46
CA ALA A 45 -4.47 -16.01 -4.95
C ALA A 45 -3.81 -14.68 -4.56
N MET A 46 -3.70 -13.78 -5.54
CA MET A 46 -3.07 -12.48 -5.33
C MET A 46 -3.84 -11.68 -4.26
N LYS A 47 -3.11 -11.14 -3.30
CA LYS A 47 -3.66 -10.35 -2.21
C LYS A 47 -4.12 -8.96 -2.68
N SER A 48 -5.10 -8.40 -1.99
CA SER A 48 -5.70 -7.09 -2.25
C SER A 48 -5.17 -6.00 -1.31
N ALA A 49 -5.60 -4.77 -1.49
CA ALA A 49 -5.32 -3.67 -0.57
C ALA A 49 -5.99 -3.84 0.81
N MET A 50 -7.00 -4.72 0.89
CA MET A 50 -7.74 -4.98 2.14
C MET A 50 -7.13 -6.12 2.96
N ASP A 51 -6.17 -6.84 2.41
CA ASP A 51 -5.49 -7.92 3.12
C ASP A 51 -4.49 -7.37 4.14
N TRP A 52 -4.37 -8.08 5.24
CA TRP A 52 -3.50 -7.74 6.35
C TRP A 52 -2.21 -8.53 6.30
N PHE A 53 -1.11 -7.85 6.64
CA PHE A 53 0.23 -8.43 6.71
C PHE A 53 0.86 -8.11 8.06
N SER A 54 1.52 -9.10 8.67
CA SER A 54 2.28 -8.91 9.91
C SER A 54 3.65 -8.33 9.56
N ILE A 55 3.90 -7.08 9.94
CA ILE A 55 5.15 -6.37 9.67
C ILE A 55 5.59 -5.69 10.97
N LYS A 56 6.89 -5.78 11.31
CA LYS A 56 7.41 -5.15 12.53
C LYS A 56 7.89 -3.72 12.28
N VAL A 57 7.76 -2.93 13.36
CA VAL A 57 8.47 -1.66 13.53
C VAL A 57 9.24 -1.73 14.83
N GLY A 58 10.57 -1.78 14.76
CA GLY A 58 11.39 -2.17 15.90
C GLY A 58 11.02 -3.60 16.35
N ASP A 59 10.76 -3.76 17.64
CA ASP A 59 10.39 -5.05 18.23
C ASP A 59 8.88 -5.31 18.28
N ARG A 60 8.05 -4.39 17.75
CA ARG A 60 6.59 -4.47 17.78
C ARG A 60 6.03 -4.93 16.46
N THR A 61 5.11 -5.88 16.51
CA THR A 61 4.39 -6.37 15.32
C THR A 61 3.09 -5.59 15.14
N LEU A 62 2.87 -5.09 13.94
CA LEU A 62 1.62 -4.48 13.50
C LEU A 62 0.96 -5.35 12.43
N ARG A 63 -0.37 -5.31 12.38
CA ARG A 63 -1.14 -5.78 11.22
C ARG A 63 -1.29 -4.62 10.26
N MET A 64 -0.62 -4.69 9.12
CA MET A 64 -0.60 -3.59 8.16
C MET A 64 -1.36 -3.92 6.89
N GLN A 65 -2.18 -3.00 6.42
CA GLN A 65 -2.62 -2.94 5.03
C GLN A 65 -1.61 -2.12 4.23
N LEU A 66 -1.47 -2.41 2.93
CA LEU A 66 -0.53 -1.69 2.07
C LEU A 66 -1.28 -0.74 1.13
N ALA A 67 -0.93 0.53 1.13
CA ALA A 67 -1.29 1.51 0.11
C ALA A 67 -0.11 1.69 -0.85
N VAL A 68 -0.29 1.28 -2.11
CA VAL A 68 0.78 1.27 -3.13
C VAL A 68 0.32 1.97 -4.42
N ARG A 69 -0.92 1.71 -4.87
CA ARG A 69 -1.47 2.34 -6.08
C ARG A 69 -1.90 3.78 -5.79
N PRO A 70 -1.90 4.69 -6.77
CA PRO A 70 -2.26 6.10 -6.56
C PRO A 70 -3.58 6.30 -5.80
N LYS A 71 -4.64 5.57 -6.16
CA LYS A 71 -5.94 5.65 -5.46
C LYS A 71 -5.89 5.13 -4.03
N GLU A 72 -5.03 4.15 -3.73
CA GLU A 72 -4.83 3.63 -2.39
C GLU A 72 -4.06 4.63 -1.53
N LEU A 73 -3.00 5.23 -2.09
CA LEU A 73 -2.21 6.29 -1.45
C LEU A 73 -3.06 7.53 -1.15
N GLU A 74 -3.97 7.91 -2.07
CA GLU A 74 -4.88 9.02 -1.87
C GLU A 74 -5.93 8.73 -0.79
N ARG A 75 -6.52 7.52 -0.80
CA ARG A 75 -7.56 7.14 0.14
C ARG A 75 -7.04 6.93 1.57
N GLY A 76 -5.90 6.25 1.71
CA GLY A 76 -5.36 5.91 3.03
C GLY A 76 -6.43 5.30 3.96
N LEU A 77 -6.50 5.81 5.17
CA LEU A 77 -7.47 5.40 6.21
C LEU A 77 -8.76 6.24 6.24
N MET A 78 -9.08 6.96 5.16
CA MET A 78 -10.35 7.70 5.07
C MET A 78 -11.54 6.80 5.38
N GLU A 79 -12.51 7.35 6.12
CA GLU A 79 -13.78 6.72 6.52
C GLU A 79 -13.63 5.49 7.46
N ARG A 80 -12.40 5.13 7.85
CA ARG A 80 -12.13 3.99 8.74
C ARG A 80 -12.38 4.35 10.21
N ARG A 81 -13.11 3.46 10.92
CA ARG A 81 -13.39 3.55 12.36
C ARG A 81 -13.11 2.24 13.09
N ASP A 82 -12.60 1.26 12.36
CA ASP A 82 -12.51 -0.15 12.75
C ASP A 82 -11.06 -0.61 12.97
N LEU A 83 -10.13 0.32 13.20
CA LEU A 83 -8.73 0.00 13.47
C LEU A 83 -8.59 -0.63 14.85
N GLY A 84 -8.12 -1.89 14.89
CA GLY A 84 -7.68 -2.53 16.11
C GLY A 84 -6.45 -1.86 16.71
N ALA A 85 -6.09 -2.23 17.94
CA ALA A 85 -4.99 -1.58 18.68
C ALA A 85 -3.64 -1.59 17.93
N ASP A 86 -3.34 -2.69 17.23
CA ASP A 86 -2.11 -2.88 16.48
C ASP A 86 -2.36 -2.92 14.95
N ASP A 87 -3.46 -2.33 14.49
CA ASP A 87 -3.74 -2.16 13.08
C ASP A 87 -3.08 -0.90 12.55
N ALA A 88 -2.57 -0.98 11.31
CA ALA A 88 -1.88 0.11 10.66
C ALA A 88 -2.09 0.08 9.14
N MET A 89 -1.69 1.16 8.48
CA MET A 89 -1.50 1.17 7.03
C MET A 89 -0.08 1.64 6.71
N VAL A 90 0.61 0.90 5.83
CA VAL A 90 1.89 1.32 5.29
C VAL A 90 1.70 1.83 3.86
N PHE A 91 2.15 3.05 3.63
CA PHE A 91 2.18 3.71 2.33
C PHE A 91 3.57 3.48 1.72
N VAL A 92 3.60 2.98 0.49
CA VAL A 92 4.84 2.63 -0.20
C VAL A 92 4.97 3.48 -1.46
N PHE A 93 5.98 4.34 -1.49
CA PHE A 93 6.25 5.24 -2.61
C PHE A 93 7.39 4.69 -3.47
N GLY A 94 7.29 4.88 -4.80
CA GLY A 94 8.26 4.34 -5.76
C GLY A 94 9.65 4.98 -5.70
N ARG A 95 9.77 6.15 -5.04
CA ARG A 95 11.04 6.87 -4.90
C ARG A 95 11.06 7.71 -3.64
N PRO A 96 12.25 8.01 -3.10
CA PRO A 96 12.39 8.92 -1.96
C PRO A 96 11.94 10.35 -2.30
N GLN A 97 11.22 10.97 -1.35
CA GLN A 97 10.73 12.35 -1.47
C GLN A 97 10.38 12.94 -0.11
N GLY A 98 10.19 14.26 -0.05
CA GLY A 98 9.47 14.90 1.06
C GLY A 98 7.98 14.58 0.97
N MET A 99 7.33 14.44 2.11
CA MET A 99 5.93 14.02 2.19
C MET A 99 5.11 14.97 3.03
N SER A 100 3.80 14.98 2.76
CA SER A 100 2.83 15.73 3.55
C SER A 100 1.51 14.99 3.53
N PHE A 101 0.95 14.76 4.70
CA PHE A 101 -0.30 14.04 4.90
C PHE A 101 -1.35 14.97 5.50
N TRP A 102 -2.60 14.62 5.39
CA TRP A 102 -3.74 15.33 5.94
C TRP A 102 -4.77 14.33 6.47
N MET A 103 -5.73 14.81 7.27
CA MET A 103 -6.77 13.96 7.87
C MET A 103 -8.15 14.15 7.21
N ARG A 104 -8.16 14.56 5.94
CA ARG A 104 -9.42 14.71 5.20
C ARG A 104 -10.22 13.41 5.24
N ASN A 105 -11.49 13.49 5.59
CA ASN A 105 -12.40 12.34 5.70
C ASN A 105 -11.90 11.22 6.63
N THR A 106 -10.93 11.48 7.51
CA THR A 106 -10.35 10.49 8.42
C THR A 106 -10.86 10.72 9.84
N PRO A 107 -11.83 9.90 10.31
CA PRO A 107 -12.47 10.08 11.61
C PRO A 107 -11.66 9.54 12.78
N THR A 108 -10.67 8.68 12.54
CA THR A 108 -9.83 8.06 13.58
C THR A 108 -8.60 8.93 13.81
N PRO A 109 -8.26 9.30 15.07
CA PRO A 109 -7.02 10.00 15.37
C PRO A 109 -5.83 9.08 15.11
N LEU A 110 -4.80 9.59 14.43
CA LEU A 110 -3.65 8.80 13.97
C LEU A 110 -2.32 9.37 14.45
N ASP A 111 -1.30 8.52 14.51
CA ASP A 111 0.10 8.91 14.39
C ASP A 111 0.54 8.66 12.95
N ILE A 112 1.20 9.64 12.32
CA ILE A 112 1.78 9.55 10.98
C ILE A 112 3.29 9.47 11.14
N ALA A 113 3.88 8.33 10.79
CA ALA A 113 5.30 8.05 10.98
C ALA A 113 6.02 7.91 9.64
N TYR A 114 7.12 8.64 9.49
CA TYR A 114 7.89 8.79 8.27
C TYR A 114 9.18 7.99 8.31
N PHE A 115 9.41 7.16 7.31
CA PHE A 115 10.55 6.25 7.23
C PHE A 115 11.43 6.54 6.01
N SER A 116 12.74 6.37 6.20
CA SER A 116 13.73 6.46 5.13
C SER A 116 13.56 5.32 4.12
N PRO A 117 14.24 5.37 2.95
CA PRO A 117 14.31 4.24 2.01
C PRO A 117 14.86 2.95 2.62
N GLU A 118 15.71 3.07 3.63
CA GLU A 118 16.31 1.95 4.36
C GLU A 118 15.39 1.41 5.46
N GLY A 119 14.16 1.95 5.57
CA GLY A 119 13.18 1.54 6.56
C GLY A 119 13.44 2.09 7.96
N GLU A 120 14.26 3.13 8.13
CA GLU A 120 14.48 3.75 9.43
C GLU A 120 13.38 4.77 9.74
N LEU A 121 12.75 4.66 10.91
CA LEU A 121 11.83 5.69 11.43
C LEU A 121 12.62 6.96 11.73
N LEU A 122 12.33 8.03 11.01
CA LEU A 122 12.99 9.32 11.21
C LEU A 122 12.20 10.25 12.13
N GLU A 123 10.88 10.28 11.98
CA GLU A 123 10.00 11.18 12.70
C GLU A 123 8.56 10.66 12.69
N TYR A 124 7.74 11.05 13.67
CA TYR A 124 6.30 10.83 13.65
C TYR A 124 5.56 11.97 14.33
N TYR A 125 4.31 12.20 13.93
CA TYR A 125 3.47 13.27 14.42
C TYR A 125 2.06 12.81 14.69
N PRO A 126 1.41 13.33 15.74
CA PRO A 126 -0.01 13.12 15.95
C PRO A 126 -0.82 13.90 14.90
N ALA A 127 -1.87 13.26 14.40
CA ALA A 127 -2.79 13.83 13.44
C ALA A 127 -4.22 13.69 13.95
N TYR A 128 -5.00 14.78 13.86
CA TYR A 128 -6.31 14.87 14.49
C TYR A 128 -7.43 14.65 13.47
N PRO A 129 -8.54 14.01 13.88
CA PRO A 129 -9.65 13.71 12.96
C PRO A 129 -10.12 14.93 12.19
N PHE A 130 -10.31 14.74 10.88
CA PHE A 130 -10.83 15.75 9.94
C PHE A 130 -9.99 17.04 9.81
N ASP A 131 -8.76 17.08 10.38
CA ASP A 131 -7.88 18.23 10.20
C ASP A 131 -7.25 18.17 8.80
N GLU A 132 -7.59 19.15 7.96
CA GLU A 132 -7.06 19.26 6.60
C GLU A 132 -5.74 20.05 6.55
N LYS A 133 -5.22 20.51 7.70
CA LYS A 133 -3.89 21.11 7.73
C LYS A 133 -2.85 20.05 7.42
N PRO A 134 -1.94 20.34 6.48
CA PRO A 134 -0.88 19.40 6.14
C PRO A 134 0.00 19.07 7.35
N VAL A 135 0.34 17.80 7.52
CA VAL A 135 1.38 17.30 8.44
C VAL A 135 2.63 17.02 7.59
N PRO A 136 3.50 18.01 7.38
CA PRO A 136 4.66 17.86 6.52
C PRO A 136 5.79 17.14 7.24
N SER A 137 6.54 16.34 6.50
CA SER A 137 7.82 15.82 6.97
C SER A 137 8.89 16.90 6.98
N ARG A 138 9.88 16.77 7.86
CA ARG A 138 11.11 17.57 7.84
C ARG A 138 12.12 17.00 6.84
N SER A 139 12.25 15.66 6.82
CA SER A 139 13.12 14.99 5.88
C SER A 139 12.56 15.06 4.46
N GLN A 140 13.46 15.20 3.48
CA GLN A 140 13.16 15.15 2.05
C GLN A 140 13.50 13.78 1.43
N ARG A 141 13.99 12.85 2.24
CA ARG A 141 14.39 11.52 1.79
C ARG A 141 13.61 10.43 2.54
N LEU A 142 12.32 10.37 2.22
CA LEU A 142 11.37 9.41 2.80
C LEU A 142 10.78 8.53 1.71
N GLN A 143 10.51 7.29 2.01
CA GLN A 143 9.91 6.37 1.05
C GLN A 143 8.71 5.60 1.60
N PHE A 144 8.62 5.45 2.92
CA PHE A 144 7.50 4.76 3.55
C PHE A 144 6.87 5.65 4.60
N VAL A 145 5.55 5.50 4.76
CA VAL A 145 4.82 6.11 5.86
C VAL A 145 3.98 5.04 6.54
N VAL A 146 3.93 5.04 7.87
CA VAL A 146 3.06 4.14 8.63
C VAL A 146 2.09 4.99 9.45
N GLU A 147 0.81 4.77 9.20
CA GLU A 147 -0.29 5.33 10.00
C GLU A 147 -0.79 4.28 10.99
N THR A 148 -0.87 4.68 12.27
CA THR A 148 -1.36 3.86 13.39
C THR A 148 -2.40 4.64 14.19
N ASN A 149 -3.09 3.99 15.12
CA ASN A 149 -3.85 4.73 16.13
C ASN A 149 -2.96 5.75 16.84
N GLN A 150 -3.49 6.94 17.12
CA GLN A 150 -2.74 8.01 17.77
C GLN A 150 -2.20 7.56 19.15
N GLY A 151 -0.94 7.86 19.39
CA GLY A 151 -0.25 7.49 20.62
C GLY A 151 0.38 6.10 20.60
N TRP A 152 0.21 5.31 19.54
CA TRP A 152 0.74 3.95 19.45
C TRP A 152 2.26 3.90 19.59
N PHE A 153 3.00 4.76 18.90
CA PHE A 153 4.48 4.80 18.96
C PHE A 153 4.96 5.06 20.40
N LYS A 154 4.35 6.06 21.06
CA LYS A 154 4.67 6.40 22.47
C LYS A 154 4.35 5.26 23.44
N ALA A 155 3.16 4.68 23.33
CA ALA A 155 2.69 3.60 24.21
C ALA A 155 3.54 2.33 24.09
N ASN A 156 4.05 2.05 22.89
CA ASN A 156 4.88 0.88 22.62
C ASN A 156 6.40 1.13 22.74
N GLY A 157 6.80 2.35 23.12
CA GLY A 157 8.22 2.71 23.28
C GLY A 157 9.00 2.77 21.96
N VAL A 158 8.30 2.83 20.81
CA VAL A 158 8.93 2.92 19.48
C VAL A 158 9.36 4.36 19.23
N LYS A 159 10.62 4.57 18.94
CA LYS A 159 11.26 5.89 18.79
C LYS A 159 11.96 6.01 17.44
N PRO A 160 12.27 7.23 16.99
CA PRO A 160 13.17 7.43 15.86
C PRO A 160 14.43 6.59 15.99
N GLY A 161 14.87 5.99 14.86
CA GLY A 161 15.90 4.95 14.78
C GLY A 161 15.35 3.52 14.76
N ALA A 162 14.08 3.29 15.13
CA ALA A 162 13.44 1.99 14.96
C ALA A 162 13.34 1.62 13.48
N ARG A 163 13.32 0.32 13.18
CA ARG A 163 13.30 -0.15 11.79
C ARG A 163 12.01 -0.84 11.41
N LEU A 164 11.53 -0.51 10.24
CA LEU A 164 10.49 -1.25 9.52
C LEU A 164 11.10 -2.56 9.01
N GLU A 165 10.41 -3.67 9.18
CA GLU A 165 10.86 -5.00 8.73
C GLU A 165 10.75 -5.10 7.20
N MET A 166 11.82 -4.71 6.51
CA MET A 166 11.85 -4.61 5.04
C MET A 166 11.61 -5.96 4.35
N LYS A 167 12.06 -7.06 4.94
CA LYS A 167 11.82 -8.40 4.39
C LYS A 167 10.34 -8.78 4.40
N ALA A 168 9.62 -8.47 5.48
CA ALA A 168 8.17 -8.71 5.56
C ALA A 168 7.42 -7.77 4.60
N LEU A 169 7.84 -6.51 4.47
CA LEU A 169 7.28 -5.56 3.51
C LEU A 169 7.49 -6.02 2.07
N SER A 170 8.69 -6.50 1.73
CA SER A 170 9.01 -7.11 0.43
C SER A 170 8.05 -8.27 0.10
N ALA A 171 7.90 -9.21 1.03
CA ALA A 171 6.99 -10.35 0.87
C ALA A 171 5.52 -9.91 0.70
N ALA A 172 5.09 -8.88 1.44
CA ALA A 172 3.73 -8.33 1.34
C ALA A 172 3.48 -7.66 -0.03
N LEU A 173 4.46 -6.91 -0.56
CA LEU A 173 4.40 -6.33 -1.90
C LEU A 173 4.30 -7.42 -2.98
N ALA A 174 5.16 -8.44 -2.91
CA ALA A 174 5.13 -9.58 -3.83
C ALA A 174 3.78 -10.32 -3.77
N ALA A 175 3.22 -10.56 -2.59
CA ALA A 175 1.90 -11.17 -2.41
C ALA A 175 0.77 -10.34 -3.03
N ARG A 176 0.95 -9.03 -3.16
CA ARG A 176 0.03 -8.10 -3.84
C ARG A 176 0.33 -7.92 -5.34
N GLY A 177 1.28 -8.67 -5.89
CA GLY A 177 1.67 -8.63 -7.30
C GLY A 177 2.53 -7.43 -7.69
N PHE A 178 3.22 -6.83 -6.73
CA PHE A 178 4.23 -5.81 -7.00
C PHE A 178 5.62 -6.43 -6.95
N ASP A 179 6.51 -5.97 -7.82
CA ASP A 179 7.93 -6.27 -7.71
C ASP A 179 8.57 -5.33 -6.67
N PRO A 180 9.12 -5.85 -5.55
CA PRO A 180 9.76 -5.03 -4.53
C PRO A 180 10.93 -4.18 -5.04
N GLN A 181 11.62 -4.65 -6.09
CA GLN A 181 12.74 -3.92 -6.69
C GLN A 181 12.30 -2.57 -7.29
N ASN A 182 11.06 -2.44 -7.77
CA ASN A 182 10.51 -1.17 -8.22
C ASN A 182 10.40 -0.11 -7.11
N PHE A 183 10.56 -0.52 -5.86
CA PHE A 183 10.57 0.32 -4.66
C PHE A 183 11.95 0.36 -3.99
N GLY A 184 13.00 -0.15 -4.66
CA GLY A 184 14.34 -0.22 -4.10
C GLY A 184 14.46 -1.16 -2.89
N ILE A 185 13.54 -2.11 -2.76
CA ILE A 185 13.54 -3.10 -1.68
C ILE A 185 14.11 -4.41 -2.26
N GLU A 186 15.18 -4.89 -1.66
CA GLU A 186 15.73 -6.21 -2.02
C GLU A 186 14.77 -7.32 -1.56
N PRO A 187 14.64 -8.40 -2.35
CA PRO A 187 13.78 -9.53 -2.07
C PRO A 187 14.20 -10.36 -0.84
#